data_74cc0ae6cc627cf6777c2a11fb2ea28c
#
_entry.id   74cc0ae6cc627cf6777c2a11fb2ea28c
#
_cell.length_a   1.000
_cell.length_b   1.000
_cell.length_c   1.000
_cell.angle_alpha   90.00
_cell.angle_beta   90.00
_cell.angle_gamma   90.00
#
_symmetry.space_group_name_H-M   'P 1'
#
loop_
_entity.id
_entity.type
_entity.pdbx_description
1 polymer ?
#
loop_
_entity_poly.entity_id
_entity_poly.type
_entity_poly.pdbx_seq_one_letter_code
_entity_poly.pdbx_strand_id
1 'polypeptide(L)'
;MSSDVLFTPATDTTGWRINGDRLWASLMDLAQIGATPKGGCRRLTLTDLDRQGRDKVIGWAREAGMSVTIDKIGNVFMRREGRNPGLPPIVSGSHIDTQPTGGKFDGNYGVLAALEVVRTLNDLQIDTDAPIEVVFWTNEEGSRFVPVMMGSGVFAGVFPLEETWAVTDKEGVSVGEALAQIGYIGEQTPGEHPIGAYFEAHIEQGPILEDEAKTIGIVQGVLGIRWYDCVVTGQASHAGPTPMRLRQDALQVATRIMQEVVAIAGRSEEGRGTVGSVQVWPNSRNVVPGEVTFSIDMRNLSDALVDEMDRQLRAFIAEVERESGLQVALKQVSHYPAAPFDAECQQAIADAAQRLGYPARPIVSGAGHDAVYMSYLAPTGMIFIPCKDGISHNEIEYASPEHVVAGANVLLQVMLQYARPV
;
A
#
# COMPACT_ATOMS: atom_id res chain seq x y z
N MET A 1 15.33 -15.99 26.24
CA MET A 1 14.40 -16.28 27.34
C MET A 1 13.02 -16.15 26.78
N SER A 2 12.36 -17.27 26.61
CA SER A 2 11.00 -17.38 26.07
C SER A 2 10.03 -16.69 27.02
N SER A 3 9.29 -15.69 26.54
CA SER A 3 8.17 -15.10 27.27
C SER A 3 6.87 -15.62 26.67
N ASP A 4 6.51 -16.86 27.03
CA ASP A 4 5.14 -17.34 26.88
C ASP A 4 4.23 -16.54 27.83
N VAL A 5 3.70 -15.43 27.34
CA VAL A 5 2.58 -14.74 27.98
C VAL A 5 1.46 -14.69 26.96
N LEU A 6 0.77 -15.81 26.79
CA LEU A 6 -0.56 -15.86 26.19
C LEU A 6 -1.50 -15.07 27.10
N PHE A 7 -1.78 -13.82 26.75
CA PHE A 7 -2.76 -13.00 27.46
C PHE A 7 -4.17 -13.37 27.03
N THR A 8 -4.89 -14.06 27.89
CA THR A 8 -6.34 -14.11 27.84
C THR A 8 -6.85 -12.72 28.29
N PRO A 9 -7.61 -11.99 27.49
CA PRO A 9 -8.16 -10.72 27.94
C PRO A 9 -9.06 -10.97 29.14
N ALA A 10 -8.86 -10.20 30.22
CA ALA A 10 -9.69 -10.30 31.43
C ALA A 10 -11.16 -9.87 31.18
N THR A 11 -11.44 -9.23 30.05
CA THR A 11 -12.73 -8.69 29.66
C THR A 11 -13.19 -9.32 28.34
N ASP A 12 -14.41 -9.85 28.29
CA ASP A 12 -15.02 -10.35 27.05
C ASP A 12 -15.39 -9.17 26.14
N THR A 13 -14.59 -8.98 25.07
CA THR A 13 -14.78 -7.92 24.09
C THR A 13 -15.64 -8.36 22.89
N THR A 14 -16.08 -9.61 22.84
CA THR A 14 -16.74 -10.22 21.68
C THR A 14 -18.05 -9.55 21.29
N GLY A 15 -18.71 -8.88 22.24
CA GLY A 15 -19.95 -8.10 22.01
C GLY A 15 -19.73 -6.67 21.53
N TRP A 16 -18.50 -6.15 21.56
CA TRP A 16 -18.25 -4.76 21.21
C TRP A 16 -18.14 -4.56 19.68
N ARG A 17 -18.83 -3.54 19.21
CA ARG A 17 -18.91 -3.18 17.78
C ARG A 17 -18.75 -1.67 17.63
N ILE A 18 -18.13 -1.25 16.54
CA ILE A 18 -18.04 0.15 16.15
C ILE A 18 -19.41 0.69 15.74
N ASN A 19 -19.55 2.01 15.74
CA ASN A 19 -20.71 2.67 15.16
C ASN A 19 -20.53 2.81 13.64
N GLY A 20 -21.10 1.83 12.90
CA GLY A 20 -20.96 1.76 11.44
C GLY A 20 -21.56 2.95 10.70
N ASP A 21 -22.69 3.48 11.17
CA ASP A 21 -23.33 4.64 10.53
C ASP A 21 -22.46 5.89 10.67
N ARG A 22 -21.82 6.07 11.84
CA ARG A 22 -20.90 7.19 12.08
C ARG A 22 -19.63 7.08 11.24
N LEU A 23 -19.06 5.87 11.13
CA LEU A 23 -17.90 5.63 10.26
C LEU A 23 -18.23 5.96 8.81
N TRP A 24 -19.35 5.42 8.31
CA TRP A 24 -19.81 5.68 6.94
C TRP A 24 -20.05 7.16 6.68
N ALA A 25 -20.75 7.84 7.60
CA ALA A 25 -20.99 9.28 7.49
C ALA A 25 -19.68 10.08 7.46
N SER A 26 -18.69 9.70 8.29
CA SER A 26 -17.36 10.33 8.29
C SER A 26 -16.61 10.16 6.97
N LEU A 27 -16.65 8.95 6.38
CA LEU A 27 -16.09 8.68 5.06
C LEU A 27 -16.73 9.53 3.97
N MET A 28 -18.07 9.57 3.94
CA MET A 28 -18.80 10.35 2.94
C MET A 28 -18.61 11.87 3.12
N ASP A 29 -18.44 12.33 4.35
CA ASP A 29 -18.20 13.75 4.65
C ASP A 29 -16.75 14.16 4.29
N LEU A 30 -15.75 13.34 4.59
CA LEU A 30 -14.37 13.61 4.16
C LEU A 30 -14.26 13.58 2.63
N ALA A 31 -14.99 12.72 1.95
CA ALA A 31 -15.00 12.61 0.49
C ALA A 31 -15.59 13.86 -0.21
N GLN A 32 -16.30 14.75 0.49
CA GLN A 32 -16.75 16.04 -0.09
C GLN A 32 -15.57 16.98 -0.35
N ILE A 33 -14.48 16.85 0.40
CA ILE A 33 -13.27 17.66 0.22
C ILE A 33 -12.45 17.07 -0.94
N GLY A 34 -12.57 17.69 -2.10
CA GLY A 34 -11.98 17.20 -3.34
C GLY A 34 -12.91 16.32 -4.17
N ALA A 35 -14.23 16.31 -3.90
CA ALA A 35 -15.21 15.55 -4.66
C ALA A 35 -15.13 15.85 -6.16
N THR A 36 -15.18 14.79 -6.99
CA THR A 36 -15.17 14.92 -8.44
C THR A 36 -16.57 14.71 -9.04
N PRO A 37 -16.83 15.22 -10.24
CA PRO A 37 -18.15 15.07 -10.90
C PRO A 37 -18.56 13.60 -11.14
N LYS A 38 -17.60 12.67 -11.18
CA LYS A 38 -17.86 11.24 -11.37
C LYS A 38 -18.02 10.47 -10.06
N GLY A 39 -17.98 11.17 -8.92
CA GLY A 39 -18.24 10.59 -7.63
C GLY A 39 -17.01 10.10 -6.87
N GLY A 40 -15.82 10.35 -7.37
CA GLY A 40 -14.55 10.08 -6.69
C GLY A 40 -14.06 11.24 -5.84
N CYS A 41 -12.76 11.22 -5.50
CA CYS A 41 -12.09 12.24 -4.73
C CYS A 41 -10.73 12.58 -5.36
N ARG A 42 -10.41 13.88 -5.42
CA ARG A 42 -9.11 14.40 -5.85
C ARG A 42 -8.58 15.34 -4.79
N ARG A 43 -7.84 14.81 -3.85
CA ARG A 43 -7.20 15.51 -2.73
C ARG A 43 -5.70 15.22 -2.75
N LEU A 44 -5.00 15.86 -3.70
CA LEU A 44 -3.55 15.66 -3.85
C LEU A 44 -2.83 16.18 -2.61
N THR A 45 -1.81 15.46 -2.20
CA THR A 45 -1.02 15.77 -1.02
C THR A 45 -0.51 17.22 -0.99
N LEU A 46 -0.50 17.82 0.19
CA LEU A 46 0.04 19.16 0.47
C LEU A 46 -0.58 20.28 -0.40
N THR A 47 -1.84 20.08 -0.83
CA THR A 47 -2.67 21.14 -1.45
C THR A 47 -3.61 21.76 -0.42
N ASP A 48 -4.29 22.84 -0.80
CA ASP A 48 -5.35 23.43 0.06
C ASP A 48 -6.50 22.45 0.36
N LEU A 49 -6.81 21.53 -0.56
CA LEU A 49 -7.79 20.47 -0.33
C LEU A 49 -7.28 19.46 0.70
N ASP A 50 -6.00 19.06 0.60
CA ASP A 50 -5.38 18.18 1.59
C ASP A 50 -5.36 18.87 2.98
N ARG A 51 -5.00 20.16 3.05
CA ARG A 51 -5.09 20.93 4.29
C ARG A 51 -6.49 20.88 4.90
N GLN A 52 -7.54 21.12 4.11
CA GLN A 52 -8.92 21.03 4.58
C GLN A 52 -9.28 19.64 5.10
N GLY A 53 -8.83 18.57 4.42
CA GLY A 53 -9.01 17.18 4.85
C GLY A 53 -8.32 16.91 6.19
N ARG A 54 -7.05 17.32 6.32
CA ARG A 54 -6.26 17.23 7.56
C ARG A 54 -6.92 17.96 8.71
N ASP A 55 -7.30 19.24 8.52
CA ASP A 55 -7.98 20.06 9.52
C ASP A 55 -9.29 19.40 9.99
N LYS A 56 -10.05 18.79 9.07
CA LYS A 56 -11.29 18.10 9.37
C LYS A 56 -11.08 16.86 10.23
N VAL A 57 -10.14 15.99 9.86
CA VAL A 57 -9.81 14.77 10.63
C VAL A 57 -9.27 15.13 12.01
N ILE A 58 -8.37 16.12 12.09
CA ILE A 58 -7.87 16.65 13.37
C ILE A 58 -9.01 17.21 14.23
N GLY A 59 -9.96 17.92 13.62
CA GLY A 59 -11.14 18.41 14.33
C GLY A 59 -11.92 17.28 15.00
N TRP A 60 -12.21 16.24 14.26
CA TRP A 60 -12.89 15.05 14.79
C TRP A 60 -12.11 14.32 15.89
N ALA A 61 -10.79 14.24 15.77
CA ALA A 61 -9.94 13.64 16.79
C ALA A 61 -9.97 14.47 18.10
N ARG A 62 -9.91 15.79 17.99
CA ARG A 62 -10.03 16.70 19.16
C ARG A 62 -11.40 16.60 19.83
N GLU A 63 -12.49 16.49 19.05
CA GLU A 63 -13.84 16.24 19.55
C GLU A 63 -13.92 14.90 20.30
N ALA A 64 -13.13 13.90 19.87
CA ALA A 64 -13.00 12.62 20.56
C ALA A 64 -12.04 12.65 21.78
N GLY A 65 -11.53 13.84 22.15
CA GLY A 65 -10.65 14.02 23.32
C GLY A 65 -9.18 13.64 23.09
N MET A 66 -8.75 13.51 21.83
CA MET A 66 -7.38 13.16 21.49
C MET A 66 -6.47 14.38 21.47
N SER A 67 -5.23 14.21 21.93
CA SER A 67 -4.15 15.17 21.67
C SER A 67 -3.57 14.96 20.27
N VAL A 68 -3.03 16.02 19.68
CA VAL A 68 -2.54 16.00 18.30
C VAL A 68 -1.11 16.51 18.25
N THR A 69 -0.23 15.76 17.63
CA THR A 69 1.15 16.13 17.34
C THR A 69 1.44 15.95 15.84
N ILE A 70 2.35 16.77 15.33
CA ILE A 70 2.73 16.75 13.91
C ILE A 70 4.26 16.68 13.85
N ASP A 71 4.78 15.85 13.00
CA ASP A 71 6.21 15.77 12.76
C ASP A 71 6.66 16.70 11.61
N LYS A 72 7.98 16.80 11.42
CA LYS A 72 8.58 17.74 10.44
C LYS A 72 8.25 17.39 8.98
N ILE A 73 7.85 16.16 8.66
CA ILE A 73 7.37 15.78 7.33
C ILE A 73 5.85 15.89 7.19
N GLY A 74 5.15 16.34 8.26
CA GLY A 74 3.72 16.56 8.24
C GLY A 74 2.88 15.33 8.53
N ASN A 75 3.46 14.24 9.02
CA ASN A 75 2.69 13.13 9.56
C ASN A 75 1.95 13.60 10.81
N VAL A 76 0.71 13.18 10.97
CA VAL A 76 -0.15 13.62 12.07
C VAL A 76 -0.50 12.46 12.97
N PHE A 77 -0.15 12.58 14.24
CA PHE A 77 -0.44 11.61 15.29
C PHE A 77 -1.52 12.16 16.21
N MET A 78 -2.59 11.41 16.38
CA MET A 78 -3.72 11.73 17.23
C MET A 78 -3.80 10.69 18.34
N ARG A 79 -3.54 11.09 19.59
CA ARG A 79 -3.35 10.19 20.72
C ARG A 79 -4.49 10.27 21.72
N ARG A 80 -5.04 9.11 22.03
CA ARG A 80 -5.86 8.82 23.20
C ARG A 80 -5.01 8.21 24.28
N GLU A 81 -4.96 8.80 25.46
CA GLU A 81 -4.16 8.28 26.55
C GLU A 81 -4.68 6.95 27.08
N GLY A 82 -3.74 6.09 27.52
CA GLY A 82 -4.01 4.91 28.30
C GLY A 82 -3.74 5.18 29.79
N ARG A 83 -4.03 4.21 30.65
CA ARG A 83 -3.71 4.28 32.09
C ARG A 83 -2.21 4.36 32.34
N ASN A 84 -1.41 3.77 31.45
CA ASN A 84 0.04 3.78 31.48
C ASN A 84 0.60 4.57 30.29
N PRO A 85 0.64 5.90 30.34
CA PRO A 85 1.06 6.74 29.21
C PRO A 85 2.52 6.53 28.79
N GLY A 86 3.34 5.87 29.62
CA GLY A 86 4.72 5.50 29.30
C GLY A 86 4.86 4.21 28.48
N LEU A 87 3.80 3.46 28.25
CA LEU A 87 3.81 2.33 27.32
C LEU A 87 3.85 2.83 25.88
N PRO A 88 4.54 2.10 24.96
CA PRO A 88 4.45 2.39 23.53
C PRO A 88 3.00 2.29 23.07
N PRO A 89 2.49 3.26 22.27
CA PRO A 89 1.12 3.28 21.81
C PRO A 89 0.84 2.15 20.81
N ILE A 90 -0.41 1.71 20.78
CA ILE A 90 -0.93 0.88 19.69
C ILE A 90 -1.45 1.83 18.61
N VAL A 91 -0.79 1.80 17.46
CA VAL A 91 -1.00 2.77 16.38
C VAL A 91 -1.82 2.13 15.25
N SER A 92 -2.77 2.86 14.74
CA SER A 92 -3.48 2.49 13.51
C SER A 92 -3.71 3.71 12.65
N GLY A 93 -3.68 3.52 11.35
CA GLY A 93 -3.91 4.61 10.39
C GLY A 93 -3.63 4.19 8.96
N SER A 94 -3.47 5.15 8.10
CA SER A 94 -3.15 5.06 6.68
C SER A 94 -2.85 6.47 6.15
N HIS A 95 -3.38 6.86 5.01
CA HIS A 95 -3.24 8.19 4.42
C HIS A 95 -4.60 8.83 4.10
N ILE A 96 -4.59 10.13 3.80
CA ILE A 96 -5.81 10.84 3.36
C ILE A 96 -5.60 11.60 2.04
N ASP A 97 -4.39 11.65 1.50
CA ASP A 97 -4.16 12.08 0.12
C ASP A 97 -4.68 11.03 -0.86
N THR A 98 -4.96 11.43 -2.09
CA THR A 98 -5.58 10.58 -3.11
C THR A 98 -4.88 10.71 -4.45
N GLN A 99 -5.11 9.76 -5.33
CA GLN A 99 -4.78 9.88 -6.76
C GLN A 99 -5.56 11.04 -7.42
N PRO A 100 -5.11 11.54 -8.59
CA PRO A 100 -5.83 12.57 -9.35
C PRO A 100 -7.26 12.15 -9.76
N THR A 101 -7.49 10.85 -9.90
CA THR A 101 -8.79 10.21 -10.18
C THR A 101 -9.09 9.17 -9.10
N GLY A 102 -8.86 9.52 -7.83
CA GLY A 102 -8.98 8.60 -6.70
C GLY A 102 -10.42 8.30 -6.30
N GLY A 103 -10.56 7.29 -5.46
CA GLY A 103 -11.80 6.90 -4.82
C GLY A 103 -12.05 7.63 -3.49
N LYS A 104 -12.98 7.08 -2.71
CA LYS A 104 -13.39 7.64 -1.41
C LYS A 104 -12.82 6.85 -0.24
N PHE A 105 -12.32 5.63 -0.48
CA PHE A 105 -12.01 4.66 0.54
C PHE A 105 -10.50 4.43 0.68
N ASP A 106 -9.77 4.49 -0.43
CA ASP A 106 -8.32 4.33 -0.49
C ASP A 106 -7.62 5.22 0.54
N GLY A 107 -6.88 4.64 1.47
CA GLY A 107 -6.26 5.29 2.62
C GLY A 107 -7.23 5.88 3.65
N ASN A 108 -8.21 6.65 3.19
CA ASN A 108 -9.20 7.31 4.05
C ASN A 108 -9.91 6.34 4.98
N TYR A 109 -10.19 5.13 4.50
CA TYR A 109 -10.84 4.09 5.31
C TYR A 109 -10.00 3.71 6.53
N GLY A 110 -8.69 3.47 6.37
CA GLY A 110 -7.82 3.09 7.48
C GLY A 110 -7.75 4.14 8.57
N VAL A 111 -7.63 5.42 8.19
CA VAL A 111 -7.60 6.54 9.14
C VAL A 111 -8.93 6.67 9.89
N LEU A 112 -10.05 6.64 9.16
CA LEU A 112 -11.36 6.86 9.79
C LEU A 112 -11.86 5.63 10.56
N ALA A 113 -11.48 4.41 10.16
CA ALA A 113 -11.73 3.20 10.94
C ALA A 113 -10.99 3.25 12.29
N ALA A 114 -9.72 3.67 12.30
CA ALA A 114 -8.94 3.86 13.52
C ALA A 114 -9.55 4.94 14.44
N LEU A 115 -9.98 6.07 13.87
CA LEU A 115 -10.68 7.10 14.63
C LEU A 115 -12.01 6.60 15.20
N GLU A 116 -12.74 5.77 14.46
CA GLU A 116 -14.00 5.19 14.93
C GLU A 116 -13.78 4.19 16.07
N VAL A 117 -12.66 3.46 16.07
CA VAL A 117 -12.25 2.64 17.23
C VAL A 117 -12.17 3.52 18.48
N VAL A 118 -11.46 4.64 18.42
CA VAL A 118 -11.33 5.57 19.56
C VAL A 118 -12.68 6.10 20.03
N ARG A 119 -13.53 6.54 19.10
CA ARG A 119 -14.88 7.01 19.41
C ARG A 119 -15.74 5.95 20.07
N THR A 120 -15.62 4.70 19.60
CA THR A 120 -16.33 3.55 20.19
C THR A 120 -15.88 3.28 21.62
N LEU A 121 -14.57 3.33 21.90
CA LEU A 121 -14.05 3.18 23.25
C LEU A 121 -14.57 4.28 24.19
N ASN A 122 -14.70 5.50 23.70
CA ASN A 122 -15.28 6.60 24.46
C ASN A 122 -16.78 6.37 24.75
N ASP A 123 -17.56 5.93 23.76
CA ASP A 123 -18.99 5.63 23.90
C ASP A 123 -19.22 4.51 24.94
N LEU A 124 -18.36 3.49 24.91
CA LEU A 124 -18.41 2.37 25.84
C LEU A 124 -17.75 2.64 27.21
N GLN A 125 -17.12 3.79 27.37
CA GLN A 125 -16.36 4.17 28.57
C GLN A 125 -15.26 3.16 28.96
N ILE A 126 -14.56 2.64 27.95
CA ILE A 126 -13.50 1.65 28.11
C ILE A 126 -12.16 2.36 28.14
N ASP A 127 -11.41 2.16 29.22
CA ASP A 127 -10.01 2.52 29.32
C ASP A 127 -9.11 1.41 28.77
N THR A 128 -7.94 1.78 28.31
CA THR A 128 -6.90 0.85 27.86
C THR A 128 -5.63 1.04 28.70
N ASP A 129 -4.83 0.00 28.83
CA ASP A 129 -3.55 0.09 29.53
C ASP A 129 -2.58 0.93 28.71
N ALA A 130 -2.32 0.54 27.46
CA ALA A 130 -1.50 1.32 26.55
C ALA A 130 -2.31 2.43 25.87
N PRO A 131 -1.66 3.54 25.50
CA PRO A 131 -2.26 4.56 24.65
C PRO A 131 -2.65 3.99 23.28
N ILE A 132 -3.66 4.59 22.66
CA ILE A 132 -4.05 4.31 21.28
C ILE A 132 -3.81 5.57 20.44
N GLU A 133 -3.18 5.40 19.28
CA GLU A 133 -2.92 6.49 18.36
C GLU A 133 -3.51 6.21 16.97
N VAL A 134 -4.06 7.26 16.40
CA VAL A 134 -4.45 7.29 14.99
C VAL A 134 -3.43 8.14 14.25
N VAL A 135 -2.91 7.63 13.15
CA VAL A 135 -1.96 8.36 12.30
C VAL A 135 -2.50 8.52 10.89
N PHE A 136 -2.18 9.64 10.25
CA PHE A 136 -2.20 9.70 8.81
C PHE A 136 -0.86 10.21 8.27
N TRP A 137 -0.37 9.46 7.29
CA TRP A 137 0.93 9.65 6.67
C TRP A 137 0.88 10.67 5.53
N THR A 138 1.95 11.40 5.32
CA THR A 138 2.06 12.42 4.27
C THR A 138 2.52 11.81 2.96
N ASN A 139 1.79 12.08 1.86
CA ASN A 139 2.17 11.70 0.48
C ASN A 139 2.41 10.20 0.32
N GLU A 140 1.42 9.39 0.71
CA GLU A 140 1.50 7.95 0.47
C GLU A 140 1.40 7.65 -1.02
N GLU A 141 0.47 8.26 -1.72
CA GLU A 141 0.11 8.01 -3.10
C GLU A 141 1.18 8.37 -4.14
N GLY A 142 2.11 9.24 -3.81
CA GLY A 142 3.18 9.65 -4.72
C GLY A 142 2.72 10.43 -5.96
N SER A 143 1.46 10.81 -6.04
CA SER A 143 0.88 11.41 -7.25
C SER A 143 1.31 12.85 -7.51
N ARG A 144 1.71 13.58 -6.48
CA ARG A 144 2.30 14.91 -6.61
C ARG A 144 3.82 14.89 -6.44
N PHE A 145 4.32 14.20 -5.43
CA PHE A 145 5.75 14.06 -5.14
C PHE A 145 6.14 12.58 -5.11
N VAL A 146 7.29 12.24 -5.66
CA VAL A 146 7.87 10.88 -5.56
C VAL A 146 9.06 10.92 -4.60
N PRO A 147 9.27 9.84 -3.81
CA PRO A 147 8.63 8.53 -3.89
C PRO A 147 7.24 8.45 -3.23
N VAL A 148 6.54 7.35 -3.47
CA VAL A 148 5.33 6.92 -2.72
C VAL A 148 5.68 6.62 -1.26
N MET A 149 4.65 6.54 -0.37
CA MET A 149 4.83 6.25 1.07
C MET A 149 5.88 7.17 1.72
N MET A 150 5.89 8.44 1.31
CA MET A 150 6.95 9.38 1.67
C MET A 150 7.01 9.65 3.16
N GLY A 151 5.88 9.92 3.79
CA GLY A 151 5.78 10.28 5.20
C GLY A 151 6.22 9.14 6.12
N SER A 152 5.73 7.94 5.89
CA SER A 152 6.11 6.75 6.64
C SER A 152 7.56 6.35 6.37
N GLY A 153 8.05 6.54 5.14
CA GLY A 153 9.44 6.27 4.77
C GLY A 153 10.44 7.21 5.45
N VAL A 154 10.10 8.51 5.57
CA VAL A 154 10.92 9.46 6.37
C VAL A 154 10.86 9.09 7.85
N PHE A 155 9.67 8.74 8.36
CA PHE A 155 9.49 8.31 9.74
C PHE A 155 10.32 7.05 10.08
N ALA A 156 10.37 6.09 9.17
CA ALA A 156 11.17 4.88 9.32
C ALA A 156 12.68 5.08 9.04
N GLY A 157 13.12 6.28 8.69
CA GLY A 157 14.53 6.58 8.39
C GLY A 157 15.00 6.05 7.04
N VAL A 158 14.09 5.63 6.16
CA VAL A 158 14.41 5.15 4.80
C VAL A 158 14.74 6.32 3.88
N PHE A 159 14.02 7.43 4.02
CA PHE A 159 14.26 8.66 3.27
C PHE A 159 14.78 9.74 4.20
N PRO A 160 15.95 10.37 3.91
CA PRO A 160 16.43 11.50 4.68
C PRO A 160 15.49 12.71 4.58
N LEU A 161 15.18 13.34 5.71
CA LEU A 161 14.21 14.44 5.79
C LEU A 161 14.56 15.62 4.87
N GLU A 162 15.80 16.07 4.91
CA GLU A 162 16.29 17.23 4.14
C GLU A 162 16.24 16.98 2.63
N GLU A 163 16.61 15.76 2.21
CA GLU A 163 16.52 15.35 0.80
C GLU A 163 15.06 15.26 0.35
N THR A 164 14.19 14.74 1.23
CA THR A 164 12.76 14.65 0.96
C THR A 164 12.11 16.03 0.86
N TRP A 165 12.48 16.98 1.72
CA TRP A 165 12.00 18.36 1.63
C TRP A 165 12.40 19.05 0.32
N ALA A 166 13.53 18.67 -0.28
CA ALA A 166 14.02 19.22 -1.53
C ALA A 166 13.36 18.60 -2.79
N VAL A 167 12.61 17.51 -2.64
CA VAL A 167 11.86 16.90 -3.76
C VAL A 167 10.84 17.89 -4.28
N THR A 168 10.77 18.08 -5.60
CA THR A 168 9.86 19.02 -6.24
C THR A 168 8.76 18.31 -7.06
N ASP A 169 7.59 18.94 -7.13
CA ASP A 169 6.55 18.58 -8.07
C ASP A 169 6.84 19.09 -9.50
N LYS A 170 5.91 18.86 -10.43
CA LYS A 170 6.04 19.25 -11.83
C LYS A 170 6.05 20.77 -12.06
N GLU A 171 5.54 21.53 -11.11
CA GLU A 171 5.51 22.98 -11.11
C GLU A 171 6.77 23.59 -10.46
N GLY A 172 7.66 22.75 -9.90
CA GLY A 172 8.90 23.16 -9.24
C GLY A 172 8.74 23.55 -7.77
N VAL A 173 7.57 23.31 -7.16
CA VAL A 173 7.32 23.53 -5.73
C VAL A 173 7.89 22.35 -4.95
N SER A 174 8.73 22.62 -3.95
CA SER A 174 9.30 21.56 -3.10
C SER A 174 8.32 21.07 -2.02
N VAL A 175 8.55 19.86 -1.51
CA VAL A 175 7.79 19.30 -0.37
C VAL A 175 7.86 20.24 0.84
N GLY A 176 9.06 20.77 1.16
CA GLY A 176 9.23 21.69 2.29
C GLY A 176 8.44 23.00 2.10
N GLU A 177 8.43 23.58 0.90
CA GLU A 177 7.62 24.77 0.58
C GLU A 177 6.13 24.45 0.65
N ALA A 178 5.67 23.33 0.12
CA ALA A 178 4.28 22.92 0.16
C ALA A 178 3.79 22.68 1.59
N LEU A 179 4.59 22.03 2.44
CA LEU A 179 4.31 21.85 3.88
C LEU A 179 4.18 23.20 4.60
N ALA A 180 5.12 24.15 4.33
CA ALA A 180 5.07 25.48 4.91
C ALA A 180 3.83 26.27 4.47
N GLN A 181 3.46 26.17 3.18
CA GLN A 181 2.28 26.85 2.63
C GLN A 181 0.98 26.41 3.31
N ILE A 182 0.83 25.10 3.60
CA ILE A 182 -0.38 24.60 4.28
C ILE A 182 -0.28 24.63 5.80
N GLY A 183 0.89 25.01 6.36
CA GLY A 183 1.11 25.13 7.80
C GLY A 183 1.25 23.80 8.54
N TYR A 184 1.80 22.76 7.88
CA TYR A 184 1.92 21.41 8.42
C TYR A 184 3.37 20.94 8.65
N ILE A 185 4.35 21.85 8.68
CA ILE A 185 5.66 21.54 9.25
C ILE A 185 5.50 21.49 10.77
N GLY A 186 5.58 20.28 11.33
CA GLY A 186 5.46 20.07 12.76
C GLY A 186 6.79 20.22 13.50
N GLU A 187 6.74 20.07 14.82
CA GLU A 187 7.90 20.24 15.71
C GLU A 187 8.64 18.94 15.97
N GLN A 188 7.93 17.79 15.91
CA GLN A 188 8.53 16.48 16.22
C GLN A 188 9.51 16.03 15.15
N THR A 189 10.61 15.43 15.55
CA THR A 189 11.53 14.76 14.64
C THR A 189 10.92 13.41 14.21
N PRO A 190 10.79 13.12 12.90
CA PRO A 190 10.32 11.83 12.45
C PRO A 190 11.16 10.68 13.01
N GLY A 191 10.52 9.58 13.41
CA GLY A 191 11.19 8.40 13.96
C GLY A 191 11.51 8.44 15.46
N GLU A 192 11.41 9.59 16.13
CA GLU A 192 11.59 9.68 17.60
C GLU A 192 10.34 9.25 18.40
N HIS A 193 9.25 8.98 17.71
CA HIS A 193 7.97 8.57 18.29
C HIS A 193 7.91 7.04 18.41
N PRO A 194 7.74 6.45 19.63
CA PRO A 194 7.71 5.01 19.79
C PRO A 194 6.41 4.41 19.23
N ILE A 195 6.48 3.20 18.67
CA ILE A 195 5.33 2.41 18.22
C ILE A 195 5.39 1.05 18.88
N GLY A 196 4.31 0.63 19.57
CA GLY A 196 4.22 -0.70 20.21
C GLY A 196 3.77 -1.79 19.23
N ALA A 197 2.78 -1.48 18.39
CA ALA A 197 2.33 -2.28 17.27
C ALA A 197 1.60 -1.34 16.27
N TYR A 198 1.56 -1.72 15.00
CA TYR A 198 0.87 -0.97 13.96
C TYR A 198 -0.17 -1.83 13.23
N PHE A 199 -1.36 -1.29 13.05
CA PHE A 199 -2.42 -1.93 12.28
C PHE A 199 -2.99 -0.98 11.24
N GLU A 200 -3.20 -1.50 10.03
CA GLU A 200 -3.78 -0.72 8.93
C GLU A 200 -4.97 -1.46 8.32
N ALA A 201 -6.16 -0.85 8.37
CA ALA A 201 -7.31 -1.32 7.63
C ALA A 201 -7.35 -0.65 6.27
N HIS A 202 -7.57 -1.42 5.21
CA HIS A 202 -7.55 -0.91 3.85
C HIS A 202 -8.53 -1.66 2.94
N ILE A 203 -8.87 -1.11 1.80
CA ILE A 203 -9.53 -1.86 0.73
C ILE A 203 -8.50 -2.74 0.02
N GLU A 204 -8.93 -3.89 -0.51
CA GLU A 204 -8.02 -4.83 -1.20
C GLU A 204 -7.36 -4.21 -2.45
N GLN A 205 -8.01 -3.28 -3.11
CA GLN A 205 -7.61 -2.74 -4.42
C GLN A 205 -7.49 -3.83 -5.51
N GLY A 206 -8.06 -4.99 -5.24
CA GLY A 206 -8.05 -6.17 -6.09
C GLY A 206 -9.37 -6.94 -5.98
N PRO A 207 -9.60 -7.95 -6.83
CA PRO A 207 -10.89 -8.63 -6.94
C PRO A 207 -11.02 -9.92 -6.12
N ILE A 208 -9.98 -10.37 -5.40
CA ILE A 208 -9.90 -11.73 -4.85
C ILE A 208 -10.94 -11.96 -3.74
N LEU A 209 -11.06 -11.01 -2.81
CA LEU A 209 -12.00 -11.15 -1.71
C LEU A 209 -13.46 -11.18 -2.20
N GLU A 210 -13.77 -10.37 -3.20
CA GLU A 210 -15.10 -10.35 -3.82
C GLU A 210 -15.37 -11.66 -4.59
N ASP A 211 -14.41 -12.10 -5.43
CA ASP A 211 -14.51 -13.34 -6.22
C ASP A 211 -14.72 -14.59 -5.33
N GLU A 212 -14.04 -14.64 -4.19
CA GLU A 212 -14.11 -15.74 -3.24
C GLU A 212 -15.17 -15.57 -2.15
N ALA A 213 -15.99 -14.51 -2.20
CA ALA A 213 -16.99 -14.17 -1.18
C ALA A 213 -16.39 -14.14 0.24
N LYS A 214 -15.21 -13.52 0.39
CA LYS A 214 -14.55 -13.28 1.68
C LYS A 214 -14.79 -11.84 2.12
N THR A 215 -15.01 -11.68 3.43
CA THR A 215 -15.25 -10.37 4.04
C THR A 215 -13.93 -9.71 4.51
N ILE A 216 -12.99 -10.55 4.94
CA ILE A 216 -11.72 -10.09 5.53
C ILE A 216 -10.53 -10.75 4.83
N GLY A 217 -9.59 -9.92 4.40
CA GLY A 217 -8.24 -10.34 4.00
C GLY A 217 -7.27 -10.18 5.16
N ILE A 218 -6.61 -11.28 5.55
CA ILE A 218 -5.52 -11.27 6.53
C ILE A 218 -4.24 -11.07 5.73
N VAL A 219 -3.72 -9.84 5.70
CA VAL A 219 -2.61 -9.51 4.83
C VAL A 219 -1.30 -10.09 5.37
N GLN A 220 -0.69 -10.95 4.57
CA GLN A 220 0.56 -11.63 4.94
C GLN A 220 1.81 -10.75 4.73
N GLY A 221 1.69 -9.74 3.87
CA GLY A 221 2.77 -8.84 3.52
C GLY A 221 2.53 -8.18 2.16
N VAL A 222 3.51 -7.41 1.71
CA VAL A 222 3.53 -6.74 0.41
C VAL A 222 4.56 -7.40 -0.49
N LEU A 223 4.19 -7.60 -1.77
CA LEU A 223 5.07 -8.23 -2.75
C LEU A 223 6.34 -7.42 -2.98
N GLY A 224 7.49 -8.11 -3.04
CA GLY A 224 8.71 -7.57 -3.61
C GLY A 224 8.55 -7.36 -5.11
N ILE A 225 9.14 -6.28 -5.62
CA ILE A 225 8.98 -5.83 -7.00
C ILE A 225 10.35 -5.65 -7.64
N ARG A 226 10.49 -6.11 -8.89
CA ARG A 226 11.63 -5.81 -9.74
C ARG A 226 11.18 -5.39 -11.12
N TRP A 227 11.63 -4.23 -11.56
CA TRP A 227 11.34 -3.71 -12.90
C TRP A 227 12.57 -3.71 -13.78
N TYR A 228 12.35 -4.02 -15.06
CA TYR A 228 13.42 -4.02 -16.05
C TYR A 228 12.97 -3.33 -17.34
N ASP A 229 13.94 -2.70 -18.01
CA ASP A 229 13.90 -2.41 -19.44
C ASP A 229 14.68 -3.50 -20.17
N CYS A 230 14.06 -4.08 -21.20
CA CYS A 230 14.66 -5.10 -22.04
C CYS A 230 14.71 -4.60 -23.50
N VAL A 231 15.90 -4.69 -24.10
CA VAL A 231 16.12 -4.30 -25.49
C VAL A 231 16.69 -5.50 -26.26
N VAL A 232 16.00 -5.89 -27.32
CA VAL A 232 16.46 -6.92 -28.25
C VAL A 232 16.91 -6.24 -29.54
N THR A 233 18.17 -6.48 -29.93
CA THR A 233 18.77 -5.91 -31.14
C THR A 233 18.97 -6.99 -32.20
N GLY A 234 18.34 -6.80 -33.37
CA GLY A 234 18.43 -7.61 -34.55
C GLY A 234 18.80 -6.77 -35.79
N GLN A 235 18.26 -7.13 -36.95
CA GLN A 235 18.52 -6.43 -38.21
C GLN A 235 17.25 -6.21 -39.01
N ALA A 236 16.88 -4.95 -39.21
CA ALA A 236 15.77 -4.60 -40.07
C ALA A 236 16.06 -5.01 -41.52
N SER A 237 15.09 -5.66 -42.16
CA SER A 237 15.20 -6.09 -43.55
C SER A 237 13.82 -6.17 -44.21
N HIS A 238 13.81 -6.22 -45.54
CA HIS A 238 12.55 -6.33 -46.27
C HIS A 238 11.89 -7.71 -46.06
N ALA A 239 10.64 -7.74 -45.62
CA ALA A 239 9.95 -8.97 -45.20
C ALA A 239 9.71 -9.96 -46.39
N GLY A 240 9.56 -9.50 -47.62
CA GLY A 240 9.34 -10.38 -48.77
C GLY A 240 10.60 -11.08 -49.24
N PRO A 241 11.67 -10.38 -49.68
CA PRO A 241 12.89 -11.00 -50.20
C PRO A 241 13.77 -11.73 -49.17
N THR A 242 13.65 -11.40 -47.86
CA THR A 242 14.52 -11.98 -46.83
C THR A 242 14.01 -13.36 -46.37
N PRO A 243 14.65 -14.48 -46.75
CA PRO A 243 14.22 -15.80 -46.31
C PRO A 243 14.28 -15.99 -44.81
N MET A 244 13.37 -16.80 -44.21
CA MET A 244 13.28 -17.03 -42.78
C MET A 244 14.63 -17.37 -42.12
N ARG A 245 15.43 -18.23 -42.73
CA ARG A 245 16.74 -18.68 -42.20
C ARG A 245 17.81 -17.59 -42.08
N LEU A 246 17.60 -16.44 -42.74
CA LEU A 246 18.57 -15.34 -42.77
C LEU A 246 18.07 -14.11 -41.98
N ARG A 247 16.89 -14.20 -41.36
CA ARG A 247 16.34 -13.10 -40.57
C ARG A 247 17.01 -13.00 -39.21
N GLN A 248 17.27 -11.77 -38.81
CA GLN A 248 17.65 -11.39 -37.46
C GLN A 248 16.48 -10.61 -36.85
N ASP A 249 15.38 -11.31 -36.61
CA ASP A 249 14.10 -10.73 -36.23
C ASP A 249 14.02 -10.51 -34.71
N ALA A 250 14.19 -9.24 -34.30
CA ALA A 250 14.16 -8.86 -32.89
C ALA A 250 12.81 -9.15 -32.23
N LEU A 251 11.70 -9.07 -32.97
CA LEU A 251 10.36 -9.31 -32.41
C LEU A 251 10.13 -10.80 -32.08
N GLN A 252 10.66 -11.71 -32.89
CA GLN A 252 10.58 -13.14 -32.61
C GLN A 252 11.30 -13.51 -31.31
N VAL A 253 12.46 -12.91 -31.05
CA VAL A 253 13.20 -13.11 -29.81
C VAL A 253 12.48 -12.44 -28.64
N ALA A 254 12.05 -11.20 -28.80
CA ALA A 254 11.32 -10.47 -27.76
C ALA A 254 10.05 -11.20 -27.30
N THR A 255 9.25 -11.74 -28.23
CA THR A 255 8.02 -12.49 -27.90
C THR A 255 8.30 -13.73 -27.06
N ARG A 256 9.41 -14.43 -27.32
CA ARG A 256 9.83 -15.59 -26.49
C ARG A 256 10.13 -15.16 -25.06
N ILE A 257 10.86 -14.06 -24.89
CA ILE A 257 11.19 -13.53 -23.56
C ILE A 257 9.92 -13.05 -22.84
N MET A 258 9.02 -12.35 -23.52
CA MET A 258 7.74 -11.92 -22.95
C MET A 258 6.87 -13.08 -22.47
N GLN A 259 6.82 -14.17 -23.23
CA GLN A 259 6.13 -15.41 -22.83
C GLN A 259 6.78 -16.05 -21.61
N GLU A 260 8.11 -16.08 -21.54
CA GLU A 260 8.82 -16.65 -20.41
C GLU A 260 8.65 -15.85 -19.13
N VAL A 261 8.54 -14.50 -19.21
CA VAL A 261 8.21 -13.65 -18.05
C VAL A 261 6.92 -14.11 -17.39
N VAL A 262 5.88 -14.36 -18.19
CA VAL A 262 4.59 -14.86 -17.68
C VAL A 262 4.70 -16.29 -17.18
N ALA A 263 5.45 -17.15 -17.87
CA ALA A 263 5.65 -18.53 -17.47
C ALA A 263 6.43 -18.66 -16.14
N ILE A 264 7.47 -17.84 -15.94
CA ILE A 264 8.22 -17.78 -14.68
C ILE A 264 7.30 -17.36 -13.54
N ALA A 265 6.50 -16.32 -13.72
CA ALA A 265 5.54 -15.86 -12.72
C ALA A 265 4.54 -16.95 -12.35
N GLY A 266 4.03 -17.69 -13.31
CA GLY A 266 3.06 -18.77 -13.10
C GLY A 266 3.60 -20.01 -12.35
N ARG A 267 4.90 -20.06 -12.02
CA ARG A 267 5.51 -21.16 -11.27
C ARG A 267 5.27 -21.07 -9.76
N SER A 268 4.79 -19.94 -9.27
CA SER A 268 4.37 -19.77 -7.88
C SER A 268 3.00 -19.08 -7.82
N GLU A 269 2.22 -19.42 -6.79
CA GLU A 269 0.86 -18.88 -6.59
C GLU A 269 0.84 -17.36 -6.50
N GLU A 270 1.85 -16.79 -5.80
CA GLU A 270 1.97 -15.36 -5.58
C GLU A 270 2.81 -14.64 -6.64
N GLY A 271 3.34 -15.36 -7.62
CA GLY A 271 4.14 -14.77 -8.70
C GLY A 271 3.30 -13.90 -9.62
N ARG A 272 3.82 -12.73 -9.95
CA ARG A 272 3.24 -11.84 -10.97
C ARG A 272 4.32 -11.48 -11.97
N GLY A 273 3.99 -11.52 -13.24
CA GLY A 273 4.89 -11.18 -14.35
C GLY A 273 4.12 -10.45 -15.44
N THR A 274 4.52 -9.22 -15.74
CA THR A 274 3.80 -8.39 -16.69
C THR A 274 4.77 -7.73 -17.66
N VAL A 275 4.38 -7.67 -18.94
CA VAL A 275 5.00 -6.81 -19.95
C VAL A 275 4.02 -5.68 -20.24
N GLY A 276 4.29 -4.49 -19.71
CA GLY A 276 3.36 -3.36 -19.72
C GLY A 276 3.55 -2.41 -20.91
N SER A 277 4.72 -2.41 -21.55
CA SER A 277 5.06 -1.54 -22.67
C SER A 277 5.87 -2.31 -23.71
N VAL A 278 5.58 -2.12 -24.99
CA VAL A 278 6.34 -2.68 -26.11
C VAL A 278 6.50 -1.64 -27.20
N GLN A 279 7.72 -1.42 -27.65
CA GLN A 279 8.05 -0.55 -28.77
C GLN A 279 8.82 -1.36 -29.82
N VAL A 280 8.39 -1.29 -31.07
CA VAL A 280 8.98 -2.02 -32.18
C VAL A 280 9.52 -1.03 -33.20
N TRP A 281 10.76 -1.20 -33.65
CA TRP A 281 11.36 -0.37 -34.67
C TRP A 281 11.78 -1.24 -35.87
N PRO A 282 11.54 -0.80 -37.13
CA PRO A 282 10.94 0.46 -37.53
C PRO A 282 9.39 0.47 -37.54
N ASN A 283 8.73 -0.58 -37.03
CA ASN A 283 7.26 -0.69 -36.91
C ASN A 283 6.55 -0.51 -38.24
N SER A 284 7.01 -1.21 -39.25
CA SER A 284 6.45 -1.15 -40.62
C SER A 284 6.00 -2.55 -41.04
N ARG A 285 4.82 -2.64 -41.68
CA ARG A 285 4.13 -3.88 -42.05
C ARG A 285 4.98 -4.87 -42.85
N ASN A 286 5.87 -4.39 -43.70
CA ASN A 286 6.67 -5.19 -44.63
C ASN A 286 8.18 -5.15 -44.30
N VAL A 287 8.54 -4.81 -43.10
CA VAL A 287 9.91 -4.80 -42.62
C VAL A 287 10.05 -5.78 -41.41
N VAL A 288 11.07 -6.64 -41.46
CA VAL A 288 11.47 -7.45 -40.31
C VAL A 288 11.96 -6.52 -39.19
N PRO A 289 11.43 -6.60 -37.96
CA PRO A 289 11.84 -5.73 -36.87
C PRO A 289 13.34 -5.83 -36.54
N GLY A 290 14.00 -4.66 -36.50
CA GLY A 290 15.43 -4.54 -36.18
C GLY A 290 15.70 -4.32 -34.71
N GLU A 291 14.75 -3.77 -33.95
CA GLU A 291 14.87 -3.55 -32.53
C GLU A 291 13.49 -3.65 -31.86
N VAL A 292 13.48 -4.20 -30.65
CA VAL A 292 12.28 -4.20 -29.77
C VAL A 292 12.71 -3.83 -28.38
N THR A 293 12.06 -2.80 -27.81
CA THR A 293 12.20 -2.40 -26.40
C THR A 293 10.90 -2.70 -25.66
N PHE A 294 11.00 -3.31 -24.46
CA PHE A 294 9.82 -3.58 -23.64
C PHE A 294 10.16 -3.54 -22.16
N SER A 295 9.13 -3.24 -21.35
CA SER A 295 9.24 -3.24 -19.89
C SER A 295 8.85 -4.59 -19.31
N ILE A 296 9.46 -4.97 -18.18
CA ILE A 296 9.13 -6.16 -17.41
C ILE A 296 8.88 -5.75 -15.96
N ASP A 297 7.77 -6.21 -15.39
CA ASP A 297 7.42 -6.12 -13.98
C ASP A 297 7.31 -7.54 -13.43
N MET A 298 8.15 -7.88 -12.43
CA MET A 298 8.15 -9.17 -11.74
C MET A 298 7.93 -8.95 -10.24
N ARG A 299 6.97 -9.68 -9.65
CA ARG A 299 6.64 -9.57 -8.22
C ARG A 299 6.49 -10.94 -7.58
N ASN A 300 6.87 -11.04 -6.28
CA ASN A 300 6.63 -12.23 -5.46
C ASN A 300 6.67 -11.88 -3.96
N LEU A 301 6.18 -12.80 -3.11
CA LEU A 301 6.01 -12.62 -1.66
C LEU A 301 7.32 -12.46 -0.88
N SER A 302 8.45 -12.93 -1.40
CA SER A 302 9.75 -12.79 -0.74
C SER A 302 10.84 -12.41 -1.73
N ASP A 303 11.87 -11.73 -1.23
CA ASP A 303 13.04 -11.35 -2.04
C ASP A 303 13.74 -12.57 -2.62
N ALA A 304 13.80 -13.69 -1.88
CA ALA A 304 14.37 -14.93 -2.37
C ALA A 304 13.63 -15.48 -3.61
N LEU A 305 12.29 -15.35 -3.64
CA LEU A 305 11.48 -15.74 -4.80
C LEU A 305 11.64 -14.75 -5.97
N VAL A 306 11.73 -13.44 -5.69
CA VAL A 306 12.02 -12.44 -6.74
C VAL A 306 13.42 -12.64 -7.33
N ASP A 307 14.42 -12.98 -6.50
CA ASP A 307 15.77 -13.34 -6.96
C ASP A 307 15.78 -14.60 -7.81
N GLU A 308 14.97 -15.59 -7.45
CA GLU A 308 14.80 -16.81 -8.25
C GLU A 308 14.19 -16.49 -9.62
N MET A 309 13.15 -15.64 -9.67
CA MET A 309 12.55 -15.21 -10.92
C MET A 309 13.55 -14.44 -11.80
N ASP A 310 14.35 -13.53 -11.22
CA ASP A 310 15.43 -12.82 -11.94
C ASP A 310 16.45 -13.78 -12.51
N ARG A 311 16.90 -14.77 -11.71
CA ARG A 311 17.88 -15.77 -12.15
C ARG A 311 17.34 -16.61 -13.32
N GLN A 312 16.07 -17.01 -13.26
CA GLN A 312 15.42 -17.76 -14.35
C GLN A 312 15.31 -16.92 -15.62
N LEU A 313 14.90 -15.66 -15.50
CA LEU A 313 14.80 -14.72 -16.62
C LEU A 313 16.17 -14.54 -17.31
N ARG A 314 17.22 -14.27 -16.55
CA ARG A 314 18.58 -14.10 -17.08
C ARG A 314 19.13 -15.38 -17.74
N ALA A 315 18.85 -16.53 -17.16
CA ALA A 315 19.23 -17.81 -17.73
C ALA A 315 18.53 -18.05 -19.08
N PHE A 316 17.24 -17.76 -19.17
CA PHE A 316 16.48 -17.87 -20.41
C PHE A 316 16.97 -16.88 -21.48
N ILE A 317 17.24 -15.63 -21.11
CA ILE A 317 17.82 -14.64 -22.02
C ILE A 317 19.14 -15.14 -22.60
N ALA A 318 20.06 -15.66 -21.77
CA ALA A 318 21.34 -16.19 -22.22
C ALA A 318 21.17 -17.39 -23.17
N GLU A 319 20.14 -18.23 -22.97
CA GLU A 319 19.81 -19.33 -23.88
C GLU A 319 19.31 -18.81 -25.24
N VAL A 320 18.38 -17.85 -25.23
CA VAL A 320 17.80 -17.24 -26.44
C VAL A 320 18.87 -16.48 -27.24
N GLU A 321 19.79 -15.76 -26.59
CA GLU A 321 20.94 -15.13 -27.24
C GLU A 321 21.83 -16.14 -27.96
N ARG A 322 22.15 -17.27 -27.31
CA ARG A 322 22.96 -18.33 -27.88
C ARG A 322 22.29 -18.99 -29.10
N GLU A 323 20.97 -19.21 -29.03
CA GLU A 323 20.21 -19.83 -30.11
C GLU A 323 19.99 -18.90 -31.29
N SER A 324 19.67 -17.64 -31.06
CA SER A 324 19.31 -16.65 -32.07
C SER A 324 20.52 -15.93 -32.67
N GLY A 325 21.60 -15.81 -31.91
CA GLY A 325 22.73 -14.92 -32.20
C GLY A 325 22.45 -13.46 -32.07
N LEU A 326 21.27 -13.06 -31.55
CA LEU A 326 20.89 -11.66 -31.30
C LEU A 326 21.32 -11.23 -29.91
N GLN A 327 21.58 -9.94 -29.73
CA GLN A 327 21.92 -9.35 -28.43
C GLN A 327 20.66 -8.93 -27.68
N VAL A 328 20.64 -9.20 -26.37
CA VAL A 328 19.57 -8.80 -25.45
C VAL A 328 20.17 -8.02 -24.28
N ALA A 329 19.82 -6.74 -24.15
CA ALA A 329 20.20 -5.94 -22.99
C ALA A 329 19.06 -5.92 -21.97
N LEU A 330 19.30 -6.47 -20.77
CA LEU A 330 18.38 -6.43 -19.64
C LEU A 330 18.92 -5.50 -18.58
N LYS A 331 18.24 -4.35 -18.37
CA LYS A 331 18.59 -3.34 -17.37
C LYS A 331 17.55 -3.33 -16.26
N GLN A 332 17.96 -3.63 -15.03
CA GLN A 332 17.11 -3.41 -13.87
C GLN A 332 16.91 -1.91 -13.65
N VAL A 333 15.65 -1.48 -13.52
CA VAL A 333 15.25 -0.06 -13.36
C VAL A 333 14.98 0.25 -11.91
N SER A 334 14.28 -0.67 -11.19
CA SER A 334 14.01 -0.52 -9.77
C SER A 334 13.91 -1.87 -9.07
N HIS A 335 14.05 -1.82 -7.74
CA HIS A 335 13.86 -2.93 -6.84
C HIS A 335 13.24 -2.42 -5.54
N TYR A 336 12.10 -2.97 -5.18
CA TYR A 336 11.45 -2.77 -3.89
C TYR A 336 11.40 -4.11 -3.18
N PRO A 337 11.98 -4.22 -1.96
CA PRO A 337 12.01 -5.49 -1.23
C PRO A 337 10.60 -5.92 -0.80
N ALA A 338 10.41 -7.22 -0.67
CA ALA A 338 9.20 -7.77 -0.07
C ALA A 338 9.13 -7.40 1.41
N ALA A 339 7.93 -7.10 1.89
CA ALA A 339 7.70 -6.75 3.30
C ALA A 339 6.71 -7.75 3.92
N PRO A 340 7.18 -8.86 4.52
CA PRO A 340 6.32 -9.77 5.26
C PRO A 340 5.87 -9.10 6.57
N PHE A 341 4.59 -9.26 6.91
CA PHE A 341 4.04 -8.74 8.16
C PHE A 341 4.20 -9.74 9.31
N ASP A 342 4.04 -9.24 10.53
CA ASP A 342 4.24 -10.01 11.75
C ASP A 342 3.21 -11.14 11.89
N ALA A 343 3.68 -12.37 12.20
CA ALA A 343 2.84 -13.56 12.25
C ALA A 343 1.85 -13.53 13.44
N GLU A 344 2.20 -12.90 14.56
CA GLU A 344 1.29 -12.77 15.72
C GLU A 344 0.19 -11.76 15.41
N CYS A 345 0.51 -10.67 14.71
CA CYS A 345 -0.47 -9.71 14.21
C CYS A 345 -1.44 -10.35 13.20
N GLN A 346 -0.93 -11.16 12.27
CA GLN A 346 -1.76 -11.92 11.33
C GLN A 346 -2.71 -12.89 12.07
N GLN A 347 -2.19 -13.63 13.04
CA GLN A 347 -2.99 -14.56 13.83
C GLN A 347 -4.07 -13.82 14.65
N ALA A 348 -3.73 -12.68 15.26
CA ALA A 348 -4.68 -11.86 16.00
C ALA A 348 -5.85 -11.38 15.10
N ILE A 349 -5.55 -10.98 13.86
CA ILE A 349 -6.57 -10.59 12.85
C ILE A 349 -7.44 -11.80 12.49
N ALA A 350 -6.83 -12.96 12.24
CA ALA A 350 -7.56 -14.20 11.93
C ALA A 350 -8.53 -14.60 13.06
N ASP A 351 -8.04 -14.59 14.29
CA ASP A 351 -8.83 -14.92 15.48
C ASP A 351 -9.97 -13.91 15.70
N ALA A 352 -9.71 -12.62 15.47
CA ALA A 352 -10.74 -11.58 15.55
C ALA A 352 -11.83 -11.80 14.50
N ALA A 353 -11.45 -12.03 13.23
CA ALA A 353 -12.39 -12.30 12.15
C ALA A 353 -13.25 -13.55 12.46
N GLN A 354 -12.63 -14.63 12.96
CA GLN A 354 -13.31 -15.86 13.35
C GLN A 354 -14.30 -15.63 14.50
N ARG A 355 -13.88 -14.94 15.58
CA ARG A 355 -14.75 -14.62 16.72
C ARG A 355 -15.97 -13.77 16.29
N LEU A 356 -15.78 -12.90 15.31
CA LEU A 356 -16.83 -12.04 14.77
C LEU A 356 -17.73 -12.75 13.73
N GLY A 357 -17.35 -13.97 13.30
CA GLY A 357 -18.07 -14.74 12.30
C GLY A 357 -17.88 -14.25 10.86
N TYR A 358 -16.83 -13.50 10.57
CA TYR A 358 -16.55 -13.02 9.23
C TYR A 358 -15.74 -14.04 8.43
N PRO A 359 -16.19 -14.43 7.22
CA PRO A 359 -15.39 -15.23 6.30
C PRO A 359 -14.07 -14.51 5.97
N ALA A 360 -12.94 -15.16 6.26
CA ALA A 360 -11.63 -14.57 6.06
C ALA A 360 -10.71 -15.50 5.26
N ARG A 361 -9.64 -14.92 4.68
CA ARG A 361 -8.53 -15.68 4.08
C ARG A 361 -7.21 -14.95 4.24
N PRO A 362 -6.07 -15.66 4.24
CA PRO A 362 -4.77 -15.04 3.99
C PRO A 362 -4.72 -14.44 2.59
N ILE A 363 -4.07 -13.29 2.44
CA ILE A 363 -3.91 -12.60 1.17
C ILE A 363 -2.61 -11.78 1.17
N VAL A 364 -2.05 -11.53 0.00
CA VAL A 364 -0.86 -10.68 -0.17
C VAL A 364 -1.28 -9.37 -0.82
N SER A 365 -0.72 -8.24 -0.38
CA SER A 365 -0.92 -6.99 -1.09
C SER A 365 -0.04 -6.91 -2.32
N GLY A 366 -0.66 -6.62 -3.46
CA GLY A 366 0.04 -6.26 -4.69
C GLY A 366 0.45 -4.79 -4.76
N ALA A 367 -0.06 -3.94 -3.86
CA ALA A 367 0.22 -2.51 -3.75
C ALA A 367 1.12 -2.22 -2.54
N GLY A 368 1.86 -1.09 -2.58
CA GLY A 368 2.56 -0.54 -1.43
C GLY A 368 1.57 0.06 -0.43
N HIS A 369 1.93 0.07 0.86
CA HIS A 369 1.17 0.70 1.94
C HIS A 369 2.15 1.23 2.98
N ASP A 370 1.76 2.22 3.77
CA ASP A 370 2.57 2.75 4.87
C ASP A 370 2.99 1.67 5.89
N ALA A 371 2.18 0.63 6.03
CA ALA A 371 2.48 -0.57 6.82
C ALA A 371 3.82 -1.23 6.44
N VAL A 372 4.29 -1.09 5.19
CA VAL A 372 5.61 -1.59 4.77
C VAL A 372 6.72 -0.99 5.63
N TYR A 373 6.76 0.33 5.74
CA TYR A 373 7.80 0.98 6.53
C TYR A 373 7.58 0.85 8.04
N MET A 374 6.32 0.73 8.47
CA MET A 374 6.02 0.46 9.88
C MET A 374 6.48 -0.92 10.31
N SER A 375 6.47 -1.93 9.42
CA SER A 375 6.96 -3.27 9.71
C SER A 375 8.47 -3.33 10.02
N TYR A 376 9.23 -2.30 9.66
CA TYR A 376 10.66 -2.18 10.03
C TYR A 376 10.86 -1.72 11.47
N LEU A 377 9.83 -1.13 12.09
CA LEU A 377 9.92 -0.48 13.40
C LEU A 377 9.17 -1.24 14.50
N ALA A 378 8.06 -1.91 14.15
CA ALA A 378 7.18 -2.56 15.13
C ALA A 378 6.43 -3.74 14.50
N PRO A 379 5.90 -4.67 15.33
CA PRO A 379 4.97 -5.69 14.88
C PRO A 379 3.81 -5.04 14.11
N THR A 380 3.59 -5.48 12.87
CA THR A 380 2.65 -4.83 11.95
C THR A 380 1.70 -5.85 11.33
N GLY A 381 0.42 -5.49 11.24
CA GLY A 381 -0.61 -6.25 10.55
C GLY A 381 -1.54 -5.38 9.72
N MET A 382 -2.09 -5.93 8.62
CA MET A 382 -3.07 -5.25 7.80
C MET A 382 -4.33 -6.08 7.62
N ILE A 383 -5.45 -5.38 7.50
CA ILE A 383 -6.80 -5.93 7.32
C ILE A 383 -7.36 -5.41 6.01
N PHE A 384 -7.58 -6.30 5.04
CA PHE A 384 -8.28 -5.93 3.81
C PHE A 384 -9.76 -6.21 3.88
N ILE A 385 -10.52 -5.35 3.20
CA ILE A 385 -11.95 -5.54 2.91
C ILE A 385 -12.17 -5.54 1.39
N PRO A 386 -13.23 -6.18 0.89
CA PRO A 386 -13.54 -6.21 -0.54
C PRO A 386 -13.67 -4.82 -1.15
N CYS A 387 -13.15 -4.69 -2.36
CA CYS A 387 -13.30 -3.55 -3.23
C CYS A 387 -14.08 -3.99 -4.47
N LYS A 388 -15.16 -3.31 -4.79
CA LYS A 388 -16.07 -3.70 -5.87
C LYS A 388 -15.35 -3.81 -7.21
N ASP A 389 -15.50 -4.96 -7.87
CA ASP A 389 -14.85 -5.29 -9.14
C ASP A 389 -13.30 -5.17 -9.08
N GLY A 390 -12.71 -5.10 -7.89
CA GLY A 390 -11.28 -4.86 -7.68
C GLY A 390 -10.79 -3.48 -8.13
N ILE A 391 -11.70 -2.52 -8.33
CA ILE A 391 -11.38 -1.21 -8.90
C ILE A 391 -10.91 -0.27 -7.79
N SER A 392 -9.67 0.23 -7.91
CA SER A 392 -9.10 1.31 -7.12
C SER A 392 -8.34 2.30 -8.03
N HIS A 393 -7.86 3.42 -7.48
CA HIS A 393 -7.26 4.54 -8.24
C HIS A 393 -8.21 5.06 -9.34
N ASN A 394 -9.49 4.97 -9.10
CA ASN A 394 -10.56 5.33 -10.02
C ASN A 394 -11.72 5.97 -9.26
N GLU A 395 -12.36 6.95 -9.90
CA GLU A 395 -13.48 7.70 -9.31
C GLU A 395 -14.71 6.84 -8.97
N ILE A 396 -14.84 5.62 -9.56
CA ILE A 396 -15.92 4.66 -9.28
C ILE A 396 -15.58 3.64 -8.20
N GLU A 397 -14.43 3.73 -7.56
CA GLU A 397 -14.02 2.89 -6.43
C GLU A 397 -15.12 2.81 -5.38
N TYR A 398 -15.39 1.60 -4.90
CA TYR A 398 -16.46 1.39 -3.93
C TYR A 398 -16.17 0.20 -3.01
N ALA A 399 -16.41 0.40 -1.72
CA ALA A 399 -16.54 -0.64 -0.72
C ALA A 399 -17.92 -0.54 -0.05
N SER A 400 -18.56 -1.66 0.25
CA SER A 400 -19.90 -1.63 0.84
C SER A 400 -19.86 -1.22 2.32
N PRO A 401 -20.96 -0.59 2.85
CA PRO A 401 -21.05 -0.27 4.27
C PRO A 401 -20.81 -1.49 5.17
N GLU A 402 -21.30 -2.66 4.77
CA GLU A 402 -21.15 -3.91 5.51
C GLU A 402 -19.67 -4.32 5.61
N HIS A 403 -18.91 -4.22 4.52
CA HIS A 403 -17.48 -4.54 4.51
C HIS A 403 -16.67 -3.51 5.31
N VAL A 404 -16.97 -2.22 5.16
CA VAL A 404 -16.37 -1.12 5.94
C VAL A 404 -16.54 -1.36 7.44
N VAL A 405 -17.76 -1.73 7.87
CA VAL A 405 -18.06 -2.05 9.28
C VAL A 405 -17.34 -3.32 9.73
N ALA A 406 -17.30 -4.35 8.89
CA ALA A 406 -16.65 -5.61 9.25
C ALA A 406 -15.15 -5.45 9.52
N GLY A 407 -14.41 -4.79 8.62
CA GLY A 407 -12.99 -4.54 8.80
C GLY A 407 -12.68 -3.65 10.01
N ALA A 408 -13.48 -2.60 10.24
CA ALA A 408 -13.34 -1.75 11.42
C ALA A 408 -13.65 -2.48 12.74
N ASN A 409 -14.58 -3.45 12.74
CA ASN A 409 -14.82 -4.32 13.90
C ASN A 409 -13.63 -5.25 14.18
N VAL A 410 -13.00 -5.81 13.14
CA VAL A 410 -11.76 -6.59 13.29
C VAL A 410 -10.65 -5.71 13.85
N LEU A 411 -10.48 -4.49 13.31
CA LEU A 411 -9.51 -3.51 13.80
C LEU A 411 -9.73 -3.19 15.29
N LEU A 412 -10.97 -2.94 15.72
CA LEU A 412 -11.31 -2.73 17.14
C LEU A 412 -10.82 -3.88 18.01
N GLN A 413 -11.08 -5.13 17.62
CA GLN A 413 -10.71 -6.30 18.40
C GLN A 413 -9.20 -6.48 18.52
N VAL A 414 -8.46 -6.28 17.42
CA VAL A 414 -6.99 -6.44 17.46
C VAL A 414 -6.33 -5.30 18.21
N MET A 415 -6.77 -4.06 18.03
CA MET A 415 -6.23 -2.93 18.80
C MET A 415 -6.45 -3.11 20.30
N LEU A 416 -7.62 -3.59 20.71
CA LEU A 416 -7.91 -3.90 22.11
C LEU A 416 -7.06 -5.06 22.66
N GLN A 417 -6.82 -6.10 21.88
CA GLN A 417 -5.95 -7.20 22.29
C GLN A 417 -4.54 -6.70 22.65
N TYR A 418 -4.00 -5.75 21.91
CA TYR A 418 -2.67 -5.18 22.14
C TYR A 418 -2.69 -4.05 23.17
N ALA A 419 -3.70 -3.18 23.18
CA ALA A 419 -3.80 -2.07 24.13
C ALA A 419 -4.30 -2.48 25.53
N ARG A 420 -4.80 -3.70 25.69
CA ARG A 420 -5.30 -4.30 26.94
C ARG A 420 -6.40 -3.44 27.60
N PRO A 421 -7.68 -3.75 27.32
CA PRO A 421 -8.79 -3.05 27.97
C PRO A 421 -8.80 -3.35 29.48
N VAL A 422 -9.21 -2.36 30.26
CA VAL A 422 -9.16 -2.42 31.74
C VAL A 422 -10.55 -2.17 32.33
#